data_ae6bfe6412de2a5c4e716538a4f2f1a4
#
_entry.id   ae6bfe6412de2a5c4e716538a4f2f1a4
#
_cell.length_a   1.000
_cell.length_b   1.000
_cell.length_c   1.000
_cell.angle_alpha   90.00
_cell.angle_beta   90.00
_cell.angle_gamma   90.00
#
_symmetry.space_group_name_H-M   'P 1'
#
loop_
_entity.id
_entity.type
_entity.pdbx_description
1 polymer ?
#
loop_
_entity_poly.entity_id
_entity_poly.type
_entity_poly.pdbx_seq_one_letter_code
_entity_poly.pdbx_strand_id
1 'polypeptide(L)'
;WKIEMNAAPRSPLSRQQMAVLMAMLVALMPFSVDAYLPAIPEMAQGLKADIHLIEQSLSTFMFGVAVGQVVGGSVSDIKGRRPVALVGLAVYLVSVLLLSMAQTGGQLLLLRMVQAFGAGMTVVVVGALVRDYYEGREAAQMFALIGIIMMAVPLVAPMLGAELQKLGGWRAIFVFLLAYAVLLLGLMAGFLPKPAKTEKIGRDIFAVVAGRFKRVLQTRAAMGYLFFQAFSFSSMFVFLTESSFVYMKLY
;
A
#
# COMPACT_ATOMS: atom_id res chain seq x y z
N TRP A 1 -32.36 -14.93 23.09
CA TRP A 1 -31.21 -15.20 22.23
C TRP A 1 -30.04 -14.35 22.75
N LYS A 2 -29.26 -14.93 23.68
CA LYS A 2 -27.91 -14.38 24.00
C LYS A 2 -27.00 -14.78 22.86
N ILE A 3 -26.70 -13.84 21.98
CA ILE A 3 -25.53 -13.93 21.10
C ILE A 3 -24.34 -13.89 22.07
N GLU A 4 -23.68 -15.02 22.27
CA GLU A 4 -22.31 -15.02 22.85
C GLU A 4 -21.44 -14.13 21.96
N MET A 5 -21.19 -12.93 22.43
CA MET A 5 -20.16 -12.07 21.85
C MET A 5 -18.84 -12.80 22.05
N ASN A 6 -18.39 -13.51 21.01
CA ASN A 6 -17.05 -14.03 20.97
C ASN A 6 -16.11 -12.84 21.17
N ALA A 7 -15.46 -12.81 22.31
CA ALA A 7 -14.48 -11.77 22.61
C ALA A 7 -13.48 -11.69 21.45
N ALA A 8 -13.27 -10.49 20.92
CA ALA A 8 -12.33 -10.25 19.85
C ALA A 8 -10.97 -10.92 20.20
N PRO A 9 -10.32 -11.62 19.28
CA PRO A 9 -9.07 -12.32 19.54
C PRO A 9 -8.06 -11.31 20.11
N ARG A 10 -7.57 -11.55 21.31
CA ARG A 10 -6.57 -10.67 21.95
C ARG A 10 -5.31 -10.69 21.10
N SER A 11 -4.91 -9.52 20.64
CA SER A 11 -3.62 -9.35 19.96
C SER A 11 -2.48 -9.67 20.96
N PRO A 12 -1.42 -10.37 20.55
CA PRO A 12 -0.23 -10.56 21.36
C PRO A 12 0.56 -9.24 21.56
N LEU A 13 0.26 -8.23 20.73
CA LEU A 13 0.86 -6.91 20.79
C LEU A 13 0.05 -5.99 21.69
N SER A 14 0.74 -5.10 22.41
CA SER A 14 0.10 -3.97 23.07
C SER A 14 -0.56 -3.08 22.01
N ARG A 15 -1.53 -2.26 22.42
CA ARG A 15 -2.22 -1.32 21.54
C ARG A 15 -1.25 -0.39 20.79
N GLN A 16 -0.23 0.11 21.49
CA GLN A 16 0.78 0.99 20.88
C GLN A 16 1.63 0.26 19.84
N GLN A 17 2.07 -0.96 20.14
CA GLN A 17 2.84 -1.79 19.21
C GLN A 17 2.03 -2.14 17.95
N MET A 18 0.74 -2.46 18.12
CA MET A 18 -0.15 -2.70 16.98
C MET A 18 -0.31 -1.44 16.13
N ALA A 19 -0.49 -0.28 16.76
CA ALA A 19 -0.59 1.00 16.07
C ALA A 19 0.66 1.31 15.24
N VAL A 20 1.85 1.11 15.82
CA VAL A 20 3.12 1.30 15.11
C VAL A 20 3.24 0.35 13.93
N LEU A 21 2.92 -0.93 14.12
CA LEU A 21 2.97 -1.92 13.04
C LEU A 21 2.01 -1.55 11.89
N MET A 22 0.77 -1.17 12.21
CA MET A 22 -0.21 -0.74 11.21
C MET A 22 0.27 0.52 10.45
N ALA A 23 0.82 1.47 11.18
CA ALA A 23 1.38 2.69 10.63
C ALA A 23 2.56 2.42 9.69
N MET A 24 3.47 1.55 10.08
CA MET A 24 4.59 1.13 9.22
C MET A 24 4.08 0.42 7.95
N LEU A 25 3.07 -0.43 8.05
CA LEU A 25 2.49 -1.09 6.87
C LEU A 25 1.88 -0.09 5.89
N VAL A 26 1.17 0.91 6.40
CA VAL A 26 0.54 1.95 5.56
C VAL A 26 1.60 2.87 4.95
N ALA A 27 2.68 3.18 5.68
CA ALA A 27 3.80 3.99 5.20
C ALA A 27 4.56 3.36 4.02
N LEU A 28 4.41 2.05 3.78
CA LEU A 28 5.03 1.35 2.65
C LEU A 28 4.70 2.01 1.30
N MET A 29 3.45 2.45 1.12
CA MET A 29 3.02 3.09 -0.14
C MET A 29 3.66 4.47 -0.36
N PRO A 30 3.51 5.46 0.53
CA PRO A 30 4.13 6.76 0.32
C PRO A 30 5.66 6.67 0.26
N PHE A 31 6.33 5.82 1.05
CA PHE A 31 7.77 5.62 0.85
C PHE A 31 8.10 5.11 -0.55
N SER A 32 7.29 4.21 -1.11
CA SER A 32 7.51 3.68 -2.46
C SER A 32 7.28 4.71 -3.57
N VAL A 33 6.48 5.74 -3.33
CA VAL A 33 6.14 6.78 -4.30
C VAL A 33 7.01 8.01 -4.08
N ASP A 34 7.02 8.55 -2.87
CA ASP A 34 7.55 9.88 -2.61
C ASP A 34 9.08 9.89 -2.48
N ALA A 35 9.69 8.84 -1.89
CA ALA A 35 11.15 8.72 -1.83
C ALA A 35 11.80 8.54 -3.22
N TYR A 36 11.04 8.06 -4.18
CA TYR A 36 11.46 7.83 -5.54
C TYR A 36 11.51 9.11 -6.40
N LEU A 37 10.65 10.10 -6.11
CA LEU A 37 10.47 11.31 -6.94
C LEU A 37 11.77 12.07 -7.24
N PRO A 38 12.66 12.35 -6.27
CA PRO A 38 13.89 13.07 -6.54
C PRO A 38 14.84 12.35 -7.51
N ALA A 39 14.73 11.02 -7.60
CA ALA A 39 15.63 10.19 -8.39
C ALA A 39 15.19 10.00 -9.86
N ILE A 40 14.01 10.47 -10.25
CA ILE A 40 13.47 10.31 -11.61
C ILE A 40 14.46 10.75 -12.70
N PRO A 41 15.12 11.94 -12.63
CA PRO A 41 16.06 12.37 -13.65
C PRO A 41 17.31 11.47 -13.75
N GLU A 42 17.85 11.03 -12.61
CA GLU A 42 19.00 10.12 -12.57
C GLU A 42 18.63 8.74 -13.13
N MET A 43 17.45 8.26 -12.82
CA MET A 43 16.95 6.99 -13.36
C MET A 43 16.79 7.02 -14.88
N ALA A 44 16.28 8.12 -15.44
CA ALA A 44 16.16 8.30 -16.87
C ALA A 44 17.53 8.19 -17.55
N GLN A 45 18.56 8.85 -17.00
CA GLN A 45 19.92 8.75 -17.48
C GLN A 45 20.51 7.34 -17.30
N GLY A 46 20.39 6.77 -16.10
CA GLY A 46 20.97 5.48 -15.75
C GLY A 46 20.37 4.31 -16.51
N LEU A 47 19.08 4.38 -16.86
CA LEU A 47 18.37 3.36 -17.63
C LEU A 47 18.33 3.67 -19.14
N LYS A 48 18.94 4.79 -19.58
CA LYS A 48 18.92 5.30 -20.96
C LYS A 48 17.49 5.34 -21.53
N ALA A 49 16.56 5.80 -20.71
CA ALA A 49 15.13 5.84 -20.98
C ALA A 49 14.64 7.29 -21.04
N ASP A 50 13.54 7.51 -21.77
CA ASP A 50 12.87 8.80 -21.75
C ASP A 50 12.34 9.10 -20.33
N ILE A 51 12.47 10.35 -19.90
CA ILE A 51 12.01 10.79 -18.58
C ILE A 51 10.51 10.55 -18.41
N HIS A 52 9.72 10.75 -19.46
CA HIS A 52 8.28 10.50 -19.43
C HIS A 52 7.95 9.02 -19.21
N LEU A 53 8.79 8.10 -19.71
CA LEU A 53 8.64 6.67 -19.41
C LEU A 53 8.85 6.39 -17.92
N ILE A 54 9.83 7.06 -17.29
CA ILE A 54 10.07 6.92 -15.85
C ILE A 54 8.90 7.53 -15.04
N GLU A 55 8.40 8.68 -15.44
CA GLU A 55 7.21 9.31 -14.83
C GLU A 55 5.96 8.42 -14.96
N GLN A 56 5.74 7.74 -16.08
CA GLN A 56 4.66 6.77 -16.26
C GLN A 56 4.69 5.63 -15.25
N SER A 57 5.86 5.34 -14.64
CA SER A 57 5.96 4.34 -13.59
C SER A 57 5.13 4.70 -12.35
N LEU A 58 4.85 5.97 -12.09
CA LEU A 58 3.97 6.43 -11.01
C LEU A 58 2.52 6.02 -11.28
N SER A 59 2.03 6.28 -12.49
CA SER A 59 0.67 5.87 -12.89
C SER A 59 0.52 4.35 -12.90
N THR A 60 1.55 3.64 -13.40
CA THR A 60 1.61 2.17 -13.39
C THR A 60 1.60 1.63 -11.96
N PHE A 61 2.30 2.30 -11.05
CA PHE A 61 2.29 1.96 -9.63
C PHE A 61 0.89 2.13 -9.03
N MET A 62 0.23 3.27 -9.26
CA MET A 62 -1.14 3.51 -8.76
C MET A 62 -2.13 2.47 -9.27
N PHE A 63 -2.03 2.09 -10.55
CA PHE A 63 -2.84 1.02 -11.12
C PHE A 63 -2.57 -0.33 -10.43
N GLY A 64 -1.30 -0.68 -10.25
CA GLY A 64 -0.91 -1.91 -9.53
C GLY A 64 -1.45 -1.97 -8.11
N VAL A 65 -1.40 -0.84 -7.37
CA VAL A 65 -1.98 -0.72 -6.02
C VAL A 65 -3.48 -0.97 -6.05
N ALA A 66 -4.21 -0.35 -6.98
CA ALA A 66 -5.65 -0.50 -7.07
C ALA A 66 -6.05 -1.97 -7.30
N VAL A 67 -5.39 -2.65 -8.25
CA VAL A 67 -5.60 -4.09 -8.49
C VAL A 67 -5.24 -4.93 -7.27
N GLY A 68 -4.10 -4.62 -6.63
CA GLY A 68 -3.64 -5.29 -5.42
C GLY A 68 -4.61 -5.15 -4.25
N GLN A 69 -5.20 -3.98 -4.05
CA GLN A 69 -6.21 -3.74 -3.00
C GLN A 69 -7.50 -4.51 -3.27
N VAL A 70 -7.97 -4.54 -4.51
CA VAL A 70 -9.18 -5.29 -4.90
C VAL A 70 -9.00 -6.78 -4.66
N VAL A 71 -7.89 -7.35 -5.14
CA VAL A 71 -7.57 -8.77 -4.97
C VAL A 71 -7.27 -9.09 -3.51
N GLY A 72 -6.37 -8.33 -2.88
CA GLY A 72 -5.94 -8.54 -1.51
C GLY A 72 -7.08 -8.41 -0.51
N GLY A 73 -7.95 -7.40 -0.65
CA GLY A 73 -9.12 -7.23 0.19
C GLY A 73 -10.05 -8.44 0.12
N SER A 74 -10.43 -8.83 -1.09
CA SER A 74 -11.33 -9.96 -1.32
C SER A 74 -10.76 -11.29 -0.83
N VAL A 75 -9.49 -11.56 -1.10
CA VAL A 75 -8.82 -12.80 -0.69
C VAL A 75 -8.59 -12.82 0.83
N SER A 76 -8.32 -11.66 1.45
CA SER A 76 -8.09 -11.57 2.88
C SER A 76 -9.33 -11.87 3.73
N ASP A 77 -10.52 -11.59 3.20
CA ASP A 77 -11.79 -11.95 3.84
C ASP A 77 -12.01 -13.47 3.87
N ILE A 78 -11.42 -14.19 2.92
CA ILE A 78 -11.60 -15.64 2.74
C ILE A 78 -10.48 -16.43 3.41
N LYS A 79 -9.23 -16.05 3.13
CA LYS A 79 -8.03 -16.77 3.59
C LYS A 79 -7.43 -16.21 4.88
N GLY A 80 -7.99 -15.12 5.39
CA GLY A 80 -7.50 -14.42 6.57
C GLY A 80 -6.50 -13.31 6.23
N ARG A 81 -6.37 -12.36 7.16
CA ARG A 81 -5.58 -11.13 6.98
C ARG A 81 -4.07 -11.42 6.86
N ARG A 82 -3.55 -12.22 7.80
CA ARG A 82 -2.11 -12.51 7.90
C ARG A 82 -1.51 -13.14 6.64
N PRO A 83 -2.03 -14.26 6.09
CA PRO A 83 -1.42 -14.88 4.91
C PRO A 83 -1.42 -13.96 3.70
N VAL A 84 -2.48 -13.15 3.51
CA VAL A 84 -2.56 -12.23 2.38
C VAL A 84 -1.54 -11.10 2.52
N ALA A 85 -1.38 -10.52 3.71
CA ALA A 85 -0.36 -9.50 3.95
C ALA A 85 1.06 -10.05 3.76
N LEU A 86 1.35 -11.27 4.24
CA LEU A 86 2.66 -11.90 4.05
C LEU A 86 2.97 -12.19 2.58
N VAL A 87 1.98 -12.68 1.81
CA VAL A 87 2.13 -12.88 0.36
C VAL A 87 2.34 -11.56 -0.35
N GLY A 88 1.56 -10.53 -0.01
CA GLY A 88 1.72 -9.18 -0.56
C GLY A 88 3.12 -8.62 -0.30
N LEU A 89 3.62 -8.72 0.95
CA LEU A 89 4.97 -8.31 1.32
C LEU A 89 6.05 -9.13 0.60
N ALA A 90 5.86 -10.44 0.42
CA ALA A 90 6.79 -11.27 -0.33
C ALA A 90 6.87 -10.86 -1.81
N VAL A 91 5.72 -10.61 -2.45
CA VAL A 91 5.66 -10.09 -3.84
C VAL A 91 6.34 -8.74 -3.92
N TYR A 92 6.07 -7.83 -2.98
CA TYR A 92 6.70 -6.52 -2.90
C TYR A 92 8.22 -6.66 -2.78
N LEU A 93 8.71 -7.49 -1.84
CA LEU A 93 10.12 -7.70 -1.56
C LEU A 93 10.88 -8.22 -2.79
N VAL A 94 10.36 -9.26 -3.45
CA VAL A 94 10.97 -9.80 -4.68
C VAL A 94 11.01 -8.74 -5.78
N SER A 95 9.93 -7.97 -5.94
CA SER A 95 9.88 -6.91 -6.96
C SER A 95 10.88 -5.79 -6.68
N VAL A 96 11.05 -5.38 -5.42
CA VAL A 96 12.02 -4.34 -5.03
C VAL A 96 13.46 -4.83 -5.22
N LEU A 97 13.73 -6.10 -4.90
CA LEU A 97 15.03 -6.70 -5.17
C LEU A 97 15.35 -6.65 -6.67
N LEU A 98 14.41 -7.03 -7.53
CA LEU A 98 14.59 -6.97 -8.98
C LEU A 98 14.68 -5.53 -9.50
N LEU A 99 13.95 -4.58 -8.89
CA LEU A 99 14.03 -3.15 -9.22
C LEU A 99 15.42 -2.57 -8.96
N SER A 100 16.08 -2.97 -7.88
CA SER A 100 17.45 -2.56 -7.61
C SER A 100 18.45 -3.01 -8.68
N MET A 101 18.10 -4.02 -9.45
CA MET A 101 18.90 -4.61 -10.55
C MET A 101 18.39 -4.22 -11.94
N ALA A 102 17.36 -3.39 -12.05
CA ALA A 102 16.77 -3.00 -13.34
C ALA A 102 17.76 -2.29 -14.24
N GLN A 103 17.73 -2.63 -15.53
CA GLN A 103 18.62 -2.12 -16.56
C GLN A 103 17.90 -1.33 -17.66
N THR A 104 16.58 -1.44 -17.76
CA THR A 104 15.79 -0.76 -18.79
C THR A 104 14.53 -0.12 -18.20
N GLY A 105 14.02 0.94 -18.83
CA GLY A 105 12.78 1.59 -18.43
C GLY A 105 11.55 0.65 -18.49
N GLY A 106 11.51 -0.27 -19.45
CA GLY A 106 10.42 -1.26 -19.54
C GLY A 106 10.42 -2.25 -18.37
N GLN A 107 11.60 -2.71 -17.94
CA GLN A 107 11.72 -3.54 -16.72
C GLN A 107 11.26 -2.76 -15.49
N LEU A 108 11.65 -1.48 -15.39
CA LEU A 108 11.20 -0.62 -14.30
C LEU A 108 9.67 -0.56 -14.23
N LEU A 109 8.99 -0.25 -15.34
CA LEU A 109 7.52 -0.15 -15.40
C LEU A 109 6.85 -1.44 -14.93
N LEU A 110 7.26 -2.58 -15.50
CA LEU A 110 6.68 -3.87 -15.14
C LEU A 110 6.88 -4.20 -13.66
N LEU A 111 8.11 -4.04 -13.18
CA LEU A 111 8.44 -4.35 -11.79
C LEU A 111 7.76 -3.39 -10.81
N ARG A 112 7.58 -2.10 -11.16
CA ARG A 112 6.80 -1.13 -10.38
C ARG A 112 5.34 -1.55 -10.25
N MET A 113 4.75 -2.07 -11.33
CA MET A 113 3.38 -2.61 -11.29
C MET A 113 3.27 -3.81 -10.33
N VAL A 114 4.21 -4.76 -10.40
CA VAL A 114 4.22 -5.94 -9.53
C VAL A 114 4.50 -5.56 -8.07
N GLN A 115 5.44 -4.63 -7.84
CA GLN A 115 5.72 -4.05 -6.53
C GLN A 115 4.45 -3.43 -5.92
N ALA A 116 3.76 -2.62 -6.71
CA ALA A 116 2.55 -1.93 -6.31
C ALA A 116 1.40 -2.88 -5.99
N PHE A 117 1.25 -3.96 -6.78
CA PHE A 117 0.29 -5.02 -6.51
C PHE A 117 0.54 -5.64 -5.12
N GLY A 118 1.80 -5.99 -4.79
CA GLY A 118 2.16 -6.50 -3.47
C GLY A 118 1.89 -5.50 -2.34
N ALA A 119 2.22 -4.22 -2.55
CA ALA A 119 1.91 -3.14 -1.61
C ALA A 119 0.40 -3.00 -1.37
N GLY A 120 -0.39 -2.99 -2.43
CA GLY A 120 -1.85 -2.90 -2.37
C GLY A 120 -2.48 -4.05 -1.59
N MET A 121 -2.04 -5.30 -1.85
CA MET A 121 -2.47 -6.47 -1.09
C MET A 121 -2.16 -6.35 0.41
N THR A 122 -1.03 -5.74 0.76
CA THR A 122 -0.61 -5.58 2.16
C THR A 122 -1.39 -4.47 2.86
N VAL A 123 -1.46 -3.30 2.24
CA VAL A 123 -2.03 -2.10 2.86
C VAL A 123 -3.54 -2.23 3.08
N VAL A 124 -4.27 -2.87 2.15
CA VAL A 124 -5.73 -3.06 2.31
C VAL A 124 -6.10 -3.87 3.56
N VAL A 125 -5.21 -4.76 3.99
CA VAL A 125 -5.41 -5.59 5.19
C VAL A 125 -5.40 -4.76 6.48
N VAL A 126 -4.69 -3.63 6.50
CA VAL A 126 -4.56 -2.78 7.70
C VAL A 126 -5.91 -2.29 8.20
N GLY A 127 -6.75 -1.73 7.31
CA GLY A 127 -8.07 -1.26 7.69
C GLY A 127 -9.00 -2.40 8.18
N ALA A 128 -8.81 -3.61 7.65
CA ALA A 128 -9.53 -4.79 8.11
C ALA A 128 -9.04 -5.23 9.49
N LEU A 129 -7.72 -5.28 9.72
CA LEU A 129 -7.15 -5.62 11.04
C LEU A 129 -7.60 -4.65 12.13
N VAL A 130 -7.63 -3.33 11.84
CA VAL A 130 -8.16 -2.36 12.82
C VAL A 130 -9.59 -2.71 13.21
N ARG A 131 -10.46 -3.02 12.25
CA ARG A 131 -11.87 -3.40 12.54
C ARG A 131 -12.02 -4.76 13.21
N ASP A 132 -11.09 -5.69 12.97
CA ASP A 132 -11.13 -7.03 13.55
C ASP A 132 -10.68 -7.05 15.02
N TYR A 133 -9.82 -6.10 15.43
CA TYR A 133 -9.24 -6.04 16.79
C TYR A 133 -9.78 -4.90 17.66
N TYR A 134 -10.36 -3.86 17.08
CA TYR A 134 -10.79 -2.65 17.80
C TYR A 134 -12.20 -2.24 17.39
N GLU A 135 -12.99 -1.79 18.36
CA GLU A 135 -14.36 -1.32 18.14
C GLU A 135 -14.54 0.13 18.61
N GLY A 136 -15.56 0.80 18.08
CA GLY A 136 -15.99 2.12 18.51
C GLY A 136 -14.86 3.14 18.59
N ARG A 137 -14.68 3.73 19.76
CA ARG A 137 -13.70 4.79 20.01
C ARG A 137 -12.26 4.33 19.78
N GLU A 138 -11.92 3.09 20.07
CA GLU A 138 -10.56 2.57 19.90
C GLU A 138 -10.20 2.43 18.42
N ALA A 139 -11.12 1.90 17.61
CA ALA A 139 -10.92 1.84 16.17
C ALA A 139 -10.75 3.23 15.56
N ALA A 140 -11.56 4.22 15.98
CA ALA A 140 -11.42 5.60 15.53
C ALA A 140 -10.05 6.20 15.90
N GLN A 141 -9.54 5.94 17.08
CA GLN A 141 -8.20 6.39 17.50
C GLN A 141 -7.08 5.74 16.69
N MET A 142 -7.21 4.46 16.35
CA MET A 142 -6.25 3.76 15.48
C MET A 142 -6.24 4.36 14.06
N PHE A 143 -7.41 4.60 13.48
CA PHE A 143 -7.49 5.25 12.17
C PHE A 143 -6.96 6.68 12.19
N ALA A 144 -7.21 7.45 13.26
CA ALA A 144 -6.66 8.79 13.41
C ALA A 144 -5.11 8.77 13.46
N LEU A 145 -4.52 7.84 14.21
CA LEU A 145 -3.06 7.68 14.27
C LEU A 145 -2.46 7.28 12.92
N ILE A 146 -3.10 6.34 12.21
CA ILE A 146 -2.71 5.97 10.85
C ILE A 146 -2.79 7.19 9.93
N GLY A 147 -3.85 8.01 10.05
CA GLY A 147 -4.02 9.24 9.27
C GLY A 147 -2.90 10.26 9.52
N ILE A 148 -2.48 10.48 10.77
CA ILE A 148 -1.37 11.37 11.11
C ILE A 148 -0.08 10.91 10.42
N ILE A 149 0.21 9.61 10.47
CA ILE A 149 1.41 9.04 9.85
C ILE A 149 1.34 9.15 8.32
N MET A 150 0.17 8.88 7.73
CA MET A 150 -0.06 9.07 6.30
C MET A 150 0.18 10.51 5.84
N MET A 151 -0.03 11.51 6.70
CA MET A 151 0.27 12.92 6.40
C MET A 151 1.75 13.27 6.61
N ALA A 152 2.43 12.64 7.58
CA ALA A 152 3.83 12.91 7.91
C ALA A 152 4.80 12.26 6.91
N VAL A 153 4.52 11.04 6.45
CA VAL A 153 5.43 10.28 5.58
C VAL A 153 5.72 10.99 4.26
N PRO A 154 4.76 11.57 3.51
CA PRO A 154 5.04 12.33 2.29
C PRO A 154 5.95 13.55 2.48
N LEU A 155 6.01 14.11 3.68
CA LEU A 155 6.94 15.22 3.98
C LEU A 155 8.37 14.72 4.16
N VAL A 156 8.54 13.55 4.76
CA VAL A 156 9.86 12.97 5.09
C VAL A 156 10.41 12.13 3.93
N ALA A 157 9.55 11.44 3.20
CA ALA A 157 9.98 10.48 2.19
C ALA A 157 10.82 11.07 1.05
N PRO A 158 10.50 12.24 0.46
CA PRO A 158 11.35 12.85 -0.56
C PRO A 158 12.72 13.28 -0.02
N MET A 159 12.77 13.80 1.21
CA MET A 159 14.03 14.17 1.87
C MET A 159 14.92 12.94 2.07
N LEU A 160 14.34 11.86 2.59
CA LEU A 160 15.02 10.57 2.75
C LEU A 160 15.51 10.04 1.39
N GLY A 161 14.66 10.11 0.36
CA GLY A 161 14.99 9.71 -1.00
C GLY A 161 16.17 10.47 -1.57
N ALA A 162 16.20 11.80 -1.39
CA ALA A 162 17.30 12.65 -1.83
C ALA A 162 18.64 12.33 -1.12
N GLU A 163 18.60 12.05 0.20
CA GLU A 163 19.79 11.66 0.94
C GLU A 163 20.29 10.27 0.53
N LEU A 164 19.38 9.30 0.37
CA LEU A 164 19.74 7.97 -0.13
C LEU A 164 20.35 8.02 -1.53
N GLN A 165 19.82 8.89 -2.40
CA GLN A 165 20.37 9.12 -3.74
C GLN A 165 21.80 9.64 -3.71
N LYS A 166 22.13 10.57 -2.81
CA LYS A 166 23.52 11.06 -2.62
C LYS A 166 24.49 9.97 -2.18
N LEU A 167 24.02 9.02 -1.36
CA LEU A 167 24.85 7.95 -0.81
C LEU A 167 25.13 6.82 -1.81
N GLY A 168 24.21 6.47 -2.67
CA GLY A 168 24.36 5.30 -3.55
C GLY A 168 23.54 5.35 -4.84
N GLY A 169 23.18 6.56 -5.28
CA GLY A 169 22.36 6.77 -6.46
C GLY A 169 20.91 6.28 -6.27
N TRP A 170 20.14 6.31 -7.33
CA TRP A 170 18.74 5.93 -7.31
C TRP A 170 18.49 4.47 -6.80
N ARG A 171 19.47 3.58 -6.98
CA ARG A 171 19.36 2.19 -6.51
C ARG A 171 19.33 2.07 -4.98
N ALA A 172 19.96 2.99 -4.26
CA ALA A 172 19.96 3.01 -2.80
C ALA A 172 18.53 3.16 -2.23
N ILE A 173 17.63 3.83 -2.95
CA ILE A 173 16.23 3.96 -2.55
C ILE A 173 15.55 2.58 -2.55
N PHE A 174 15.77 1.77 -3.57
CA PHE A 174 15.21 0.41 -3.62
C PHE A 174 15.84 -0.51 -2.58
N VAL A 175 17.13 -0.35 -2.27
CA VAL A 175 17.80 -1.09 -1.18
C VAL A 175 17.18 -0.72 0.17
N PHE A 176 16.89 0.55 0.41
CA PHE A 176 16.15 0.98 1.61
C PHE A 176 14.75 0.35 1.68
N LEU A 177 14.00 0.39 0.57
CA LEU A 177 12.66 -0.22 0.50
C LEU A 177 12.72 -1.74 0.70
N LEU A 178 13.78 -2.40 0.23
CA LEU A 178 14.02 -3.82 0.46
C LEU A 178 14.23 -4.11 1.95
N ALA A 179 15.11 -3.37 2.60
CA ALA A 179 15.36 -3.51 4.04
C ALA A 179 14.08 -3.25 4.86
N TYR A 180 13.32 -2.24 4.48
CA TYR A 180 12.03 -1.91 5.09
C TYR A 180 11.01 -3.04 4.92
N ALA A 181 10.90 -3.62 3.73
CA ALA A 181 10.01 -4.75 3.46
C ALA A 181 10.41 -6.01 4.23
N VAL A 182 11.70 -6.30 4.36
CA VAL A 182 12.22 -7.41 5.18
C VAL A 182 11.83 -7.23 6.64
N LEU A 183 12.02 -6.02 7.18
CA LEU A 183 11.61 -5.67 8.53
C LEU A 183 10.10 -5.90 8.75
N LEU A 184 9.27 -5.38 7.84
CA LEU A 184 7.81 -5.56 7.90
C LEU A 184 7.41 -7.02 7.81
N LEU A 185 8.03 -7.78 6.92
CA LEU A 185 7.77 -9.22 6.77
C LEU A 185 8.08 -9.97 8.08
N GLY A 186 9.22 -9.67 8.70
CA GLY A 186 9.61 -10.25 9.99
C GLY A 186 8.64 -9.89 11.11
N LEU A 187 8.25 -8.62 11.22
CA LEU A 187 7.28 -8.15 12.22
C LEU A 187 5.91 -8.81 12.02
N MET A 188 5.41 -8.87 10.79
CA MET A 188 4.13 -9.49 10.47
C MET A 188 4.15 -11.00 10.72
N ALA A 189 5.23 -11.69 10.36
CA ALA A 189 5.38 -13.11 10.57
C ALA A 189 5.49 -13.48 12.07
N GLY A 190 6.17 -12.64 12.86
CA GLY A 190 6.39 -12.87 14.27
C GLY A 190 5.20 -12.49 15.16
N PHE A 191 4.56 -11.37 14.88
CA PHE A 191 3.63 -10.75 15.83
C PHE A 191 2.15 -10.86 15.44
N LEU A 192 1.81 -11.09 14.17
CA LEU A 192 0.41 -11.23 13.81
C LEU A 192 -0.08 -12.67 14.07
N PRO A 193 -1.17 -12.85 14.83
CA PRO A 193 -1.70 -14.19 15.13
C PRO A 193 -2.07 -14.95 13.86
N LYS A 194 -1.89 -16.26 13.91
CA LYS A 194 -2.40 -17.13 12.84
C LYS A 194 -3.93 -17.10 12.86
N PRO A 195 -4.60 -17.09 11.70
CA PRO A 195 -6.06 -17.12 11.64
C PRO A 195 -6.58 -18.36 12.37
N ALA A 196 -7.55 -18.20 13.26
CA ALA A 196 -8.08 -19.27 14.08
C ALA A 196 -8.78 -20.38 13.26
N LYS A 197 -9.44 -20.03 12.18
CA LYS A 197 -10.01 -20.96 11.16
C LYS A 197 -10.12 -20.21 9.83
N THR A 198 -9.62 -20.79 8.77
CA THR A 198 -9.91 -20.36 7.41
C THR A 198 -11.18 -21.09 6.98
N GLU A 199 -12.22 -20.38 6.60
CA GLU A 199 -13.36 -21.02 5.95
C GLU A 199 -12.84 -21.75 4.70
N LYS A 200 -13.12 -23.05 4.61
CA LYS A 200 -12.88 -23.82 3.39
C LYS A 200 -13.92 -23.38 2.36
N ILE A 201 -13.73 -22.21 1.77
CA ILE A 201 -14.52 -21.82 0.61
C ILE A 201 -14.01 -22.65 -0.57
N GLY A 202 -14.94 -23.39 -1.17
CA GLY A 202 -14.70 -24.23 -2.31
C GLY A 202 -14.13 -23.45 -3.51
N ARG A 203 -13.84 -24.15 -4.59
CA ARG A 203 -13.06 -23.76 -5.79
C ARG A 203 -13.38 -22.40 -6.46
N ASP A 204 -14.47 -21.72 -6.12
CA ASP A 204 -14.94 -20.53 -6.84
C ASP A 204 -14.69 -19.19 -6.10
N ILE A 205 -13.45 -18.94 -5.69
CA ILE A 205 -13.07 -17.64 -5.10
C ILE A 205 -13.43 -16.48 -6.06
N PHE A 206 -13.23 -16.65 -7.35
CA PHE A 206 -13.58 -15.64 -8.35
C PHE A 206 -15.07 -15.34 -8.41
N ALA A 207 -15.92 -16.35 -8.36
CA ALA A 207 -17.37 -16.17 -8.37
C ALA A 207 -17.87 -15.43 -7.11
N VAL A 208 -17.31 -15.76 -5.94
CA VAL A 208 -17.63 -15.08 -4.67
C VAL A 208 -17.20 -13.61 -4.72
N VAL A 209 -15.99 -13.33 -5.20
CA VAL A 209 -15.46 -11.97 -5.35
C VAL A 209 -16.30 -11.18 -6.35
N ALA A 210 -16.55 -11.71 -7.54
CA ALA A 210 -17.39 -11.08 -8.56
C ALA A 210 -18.81 -10.78 -8.04
N GLY A 211 -19.41 -11.71 -7.29
CA GLY A 211 -20.72 -11.52 -6.68
C GLY A 211 -20.75 -10.38 -5.64
N ARG A 212 -19.69 -10.24 -4.82
CA ARG A 212 -19.54 -9.12 -3.87
C ARG A 212 -19.40 -7.78 -4.60
N PHE A 213 -18.55 -7.71 -5.64
CA PHE A 213 -18.41 -6.52 -6.46
C PHE A 213 -19.72 -6.13 -7.15
N LYS A 214 -20.40 -7.08 -7.78
CA LYS A 214 -21.70 -6.85 -8.39
C LYS A 214 -22.69 -6.23 -7.41
N ARG A 215 -22.75 -6.74 -6.17
CA ARG A 215 -23.63 -6.20 -5.12
C ARG A 215 -23.27 -4.76 -4.76
N VAL A 216 -21.97 -4.44 -4.61
CA VAL A 216 -21.52 -3.08 -4.32
C VAL A 216 -21.89 -2.13 -5.47
N LEU A 217 -21.64 -2.52 -6.72
CA LEU A 217 -21.98 -1.72 -7.91
C LEU A 217 -23.51 -1.51 -8.08
N GLN A 218 -24.31 -2.43 -7.61
CA GLN A 218 -25.78 -2.31 -7.63
C GLN A 218 -26.34 -1.46 -6.48
N THR A 219 -25.52 -1.16 -5.47
CA THR A 219 -25.97 -0.38 -4.31
C THR A 219 -25.74 1.12 -4.57
N ARG A 220 -26.82 1.89 -4.79
CA ARG A 220 -26.75 3.33 -5.11
C ARG A 220 -25.96 4.15 -4.11
N ALA A 221 -26.14 3.90 -2.81
CA ALA A 221 -25.37 4.59 -1.76
C ALA A 221 -23.87 4.31 -1.85
N ALA A 222 -23.48 3.03 -2.07
CA ALA A 222 -22.06 2.67 -2.24
C ALA A 222 -21.45 3.34 -3.48
N MET A 223 -22.16 3.39 -4.59
CA MET A 223 -21.72 4.09 -5.80
C MET A 223 -21.57 5.59 -5.56
N GLY A 224 -22.49 6.22 -4.83
CA GLY A 224 -22.38 7.63 -4.46
C GLY A 224 -21.10 7.93 -3.67
N TYR A 225 -20.77 7.12 -2.67
CA TYR A 225 -19.53 7.26 -1.89
C TYR A 225 -18.28 6.99 -2.74
N LEU A 226 -18.32 6.00 -3.64
CA LEU A 226 -17.20 5.70 -4.55
C LEU A 226 -16.93 6.87 -5.49
N PHE A 227 -17.95 7.45 -6.13
CA PHE A 227 -17.80 8.62 -6.98
C PHE A 227 -17.31 9.84 -6.20
N PHE A 228 -17.89 10.12 -5.03
CA PHE A 228 -17.43 11.21 -4.19
C PHE A 228 -15.94 11.08 -3.85
N GLN A 229 -15.51 9.88 -3.42
CA GLN A 229 -14.11 9.62 -3.09
C GLN A 229 -13.20 9.74 -4.32
N ALA A 230 -13.63 9.21 -5.47
CA ALA A 230 -12.86 9.28 -6.71
C ALA A 230 -12.66 10.74 -7.16
N PHE A 231 -13.71 11.55 -7.17
CA PHE A 231 -13.59 12.97 -7.54
C PHE A 231 -12.77 13.77 -6.55
N SER A 232 -12.95 13.56 -5.24
CA SER A 232 -12.16 14.24 -4.20
C SER A 232 -10.67 13.92 -4.33
N PHE A 233 -10.32 12.64 -4.55
CA PHE A 233 -8.94 12.22 -4.71
C PHE A 233 -8.33 12.74 -6.01
N SER A 234 -9.08 12.71 -7.11
CA SER A 234 -8.65 13.26 -8.40
C SER A 234 -8.39 14.76 -8.31
N SER A 235 -9.27 15.53 -7.65
CA SER A 235 -9.10 16.98 -7.45
C SER A 235 -7.85 17.29 -6.63
N MET A 236 -7.58 16.51 -5.58
CA MET A 236 -6.37 16.65 -4.78
C MET A 236 -5.10 16.36 -5.61
N PHE A 237 -5.13 15.32 -6.44
CA PHE A 237 -3.99 14.96 -7.28
C PHE A 237 -3.72 16.00 -8.36
N VAL A 238 -4.74 16.51 -9.02
CA VAL A 238 -4.62 17.61 -10.00
C VAL A 238 -4.01 18.84 -9.33
N PHE A 239 -4.50 19.21 -8.14
CA PHE A 239 -3.94 20.34 -7.39
C PHE A 239 -2.44 20.10 -7.07
N LEU A 240 -2.07 18.93 -6.57
CA LEU A 240 -0.68 18.61 -6.24
C LEU A 240 0.24 18.65 -7.48
N THR A 241 -0.22 18.15 -8.61
CA THR A 241 0.56 18.11 -9.85
C THR A 241 0.73 19.50 -10.45
N GLU A 242 -0.36 20.27 -10.54
CA GLU A 242 -0.35 21.57 -11.20
C GLU A 242 0.18 22.70 -10.29
N SER A 243 0.08 22.54 -8.96
CA SER A 243 0.54 23.59 -8.03
C SER A 243 2.03 23.90 -8.21
N SER A 244 2.87 22.90 -8.40
CA SER A 244 4.30 23.11 -8.65
C SER A 244 4.54 23.94 -9.91
N PHE A 245 3.81 23.66 -10.99
CA PHE A 245 3.91 24.41 -12.23
C PHE A 245 3.45 25.86 -12.08
N VAL A 246 2.31 26.06 -11.40
CA VAL A 246 1.74 27.38 -11.18
C VAL A 246 2.69 28.25 -10.31
N TYR A 247 3.18 27.70 -9.19
CA TYR A 247 4.07 28.45 -8.30
C TYR A 247 5.46 28.69 -8.88
N MET A 248 6.00 27.83 -9.72
CA MET A 248 7.33 27.99 -10.30
C MET A 248 7.36 28.82 -11.60
N LYS A 249 6.23 28.96 -12.32
CA LYS A 249 6.16 29.70 -13.58
C LYS A 249 5.42 31.02 -13.50
N LEU A 250 4.51 31.21 -12.54
CA LEU A 250 3.68 32.40 -12.43
C LEU A 250 4.09 33.33 -11.28
N TYR A 251 4.89 32.84 -10.34
CA TYR A 251 5.46 33.57 -9.22
C TYR A 251 6.97 33.33 -9.10
#